data_b2bce159c82f161a64b589e668316254
#
_entry.id   b2bce159c82f161a64b589e668316254
#
_cell.length_a   1.000
_cell.length_b   1.000
_cell.length_c   1.000
_cell.angle_alpha   90.00
_cell.angle_beta   90.00
_cell.angle_gamma   90.00
#
_symmetry.space_group_name_H-M   'P 1'
#
loop_
_entity.id
_entity.type
_entity.pdbx_description
1 polymer ?
#
loop_
_entity_poly.entity_id
_entity_poly.type
_entity_poly.pdbx_seq_one_letter_code
_entity_poly.pdbx_strand_id
1 'polypeptide(L)'
;AKTPQAAAALSRQVTQSQQVYAEQDGRAEPDAGTPDAPPFVKQYRALLAGGPDEKLPAEGVLRDYLFKDSRKGRVFPVSRPRKGVKEAVLEYRISASAPDGSASLADVTLHTGRTHQIRVQFASRRHPLWGDGKYGSRIKGDIALQSARLRFIHPDTGKEMNFRLPVPGTWPAW
;
A
#
# COMPACT_ATOMS: atom_id res chain seq x y z
N ALA A 1 5.60 14.76 12.98
CA ALA A 1 5.69 15.06 14.41
C ALA A 1 6.72 16.16 14.63
N LYS A 2 6.37 17.17 15.46
CA LYS A 2 7.27 18.31 15.75
C LYS A 2 8.16 18.04 16.98
N THR A 3 7.88 17.01 17.77
CA THR A 3 8.64 16.63 18.95
C THR A 3 9.09 15.17 18.89
N PRO A 4 10.21 14.80 19.55
CA PRO A 4 10.65 13.41 19.64
C PRO A 4 9.61 12.50 20.30
N GLN A 5 8.90 13.01 21.32
CA GLN A 5 7.85 12.25 22.01
C GLN A 5 6.68 11.91 21.07
N ALA A 6 6.19 12.88 20.30
CA ALA A 6 5.16 12.65 19.30
C ALA A 6 5.62 11.69 18.19
N ALA A 7 6.88 11.79 17.75
CA ALA A 7 7.45 10.85 16.79
C ALA A 7 7.48 9.42 17.34
N ALA A 8 7.91 9.24 18.58
CA ALA A 8 7.95 7.94 19.24
C ALA A 8 6.54 7.35 19.43
N ALA A 9 5.55 8.18 19.79
CA ALA A 9 4.16 7.75 19.95
C ALA A 9 3.57 7.25 18.61
N LEU A 10 3.77 7.99 17.52
CA LEU A 10 3.32 7.57 16.18
C LEU A 10 4.04 6.31 15.71
N SER A 11 5.34 6.17 15.99
CA SER A 11 6.10 4.95 15.68
C SER A 11 5.55 3.72 16.42
N ARG A 12 5.17 3.86 17.69
CA ARG A 12 4.49 2.79 18.44
C ARG A 12 3.17 2.38 17.80
N GLN A 13 2.33 3.34 17.40
CA GLN A 13 1.06 3.04 16.72
C GLN A 13 1.28 2.26 15.41
N VAL A 14 2.30 2.64 14.63
CA VAL A 14 2.66 1.89 13.41
C VAL A 14 3.06 0.46 13.74
N THR A 15 3.87 0.24 14.78
CA THR A 15 4.30 -1.10 15.19
C THR A 15 3.12 -1.93 15.70
N GLN A 16 2.25 -1.37 16.54
CA GLN A 16 1.04 -2.03 17.01
C GLN A 16 0.12 -2.44 15.85
N SER A 17 -0.10 -1.54 14.88
CA SER A 17 -0.91 -1.87 13.71
C SER A 17 -0.31 -3.02 12.88
N GLN A 18 1.02 -3.10 12.78
CA GLN A 18 1.68 -4.21 12.09
C GLN A 18 1.45 -5.54 12.83
N GLN A 19 1.42 -5.54 14.15
CA GLN A 19 1.10 -6.72 14.96
C GLN A 19 -0.35 -7.16 14.75
N VAL A 20 -1.31 -6.25 14.84
CA VAL A 20 -2.74 -6.52 14.59
C VAL A 20 -2.94 -7.15 13.20
N TYR A 21 -2.35 -6.59 12.16
CA TYR A 21 -2.43 -7.17 10.81
C TYR A 21 -1.78 -8.55 10.70
N ALA A 22 -0.69 -8.80 11.43
CA ALA A 22 -0.05 -10.11 11.45
C ALA A 22 -0.91 -11.18 12.11
N GLU A 23 -1.59 -10.84 13.20
CA GLU A 23 -2.50 -11.73 13.95
C GLU A 23 -3.79 -12.05 13.17
N GLN A 24 -4.28 -11.11 12.38
CA GLN A 24 -5.49 -11.27 11.55
C GLN A 24 -5.23 -11.95 10.20
N ASP A 25 -4.02 -12.45 9.95
CA ASP A 25 -3.61 -13.07 8.68
C ASP A 25 -3.95 -12.23 7.42
N GLY A 26 -3.93 -10.90 7.57
CA GLY A 26 -4.20 -9.96 6.50
C GLY A 26 -5.68 -9.85 6.09
N ARG A 27 -6.62 -10.34 6.91
CA ARG A 27 -8.05 -10.22 6.58
C ARG A 27 -8.64 -8.93 7.11
N ALA A 28 -9.44 -8.32 6.24
CA ALA A 28 -10.38 -7.19 6.38
C ALA A 28 -10.13 -6.19 7.51
N GLU A 29 -10.18 -4.90 7.14
CA GLU A 29 -10.20 -3.80 8.11
C GLU A 29 -11.33 -3.98 9.13
N PRO A 30 -11.02 -4.01 10.43
CA PRO A 30 -12.03 -3.71 11.42
C PRO A 30 -12.48 -2.27 11.17
N ASP A 31 -13.78 -2.08 11.06
CA ASP A 31 -14.39 -0.76 10.87
C ASP A 31 -13.91 0.21 11.95
N ALA A 32 -13.78 1.48 11.62
CA ALA A 32 -13.42 2.51 12.59
C ALA A 32 -14.43 2.45 13.75
N GLY A 33 -13.95 2.15 14.96
CA GLY A 33 -14.79 2.02 16.15
C GLY A 33 -14.84 0.61 16.75
N THR A 34 -14.27 -0.41 16.11
CA THR A 34 -14.11 -1.71 16.76
C THR A 34 -12.92 -1.69 17.73
N PRO A 35 -13.00 -2.37 18.89
CA PRO A 35 -11.91 -2.43 19.87
C PRO A 35 -10.58 -2.91 19.31
N ASP A 36 -10.63 -3.74 18.25
CA ASP A 36 -9.47 -4.38 17.60
C ASP A 36 -8.97 -3.61 16.37
N ALA A 37 -9.49 -2.40 16.10
CA ALA A 37 -9.06 -1.62 14.95
C ALA A 37 -7.59 -1.16 15.10
N PRO A 38 -6.73 -1.37 14.08
CA PRO A 38 -5.34 -0.95 14.15
C PRO A 38 -5.26 0.57 14.37
N PRO A 39 -4.44 1.06 15.31
CA PRO A 39 -4.38 2.48 15.66
C PRO A 39 -3.78 3.37 14.56
N PHE A 40 -3.14 2.78 13.56
CA PHE A 40 -2.53 3.50 12.44
C PHE A 40 -2.84 2.82 11.10
N VAL A 41 -3.61 3.49 10.25
CA VAL A 41 -4.04 2.96 8.94
C VAL A 41 -3.50 3.84 7.82
N LYS A 42 -2.90 3.21 6.82
CA LYS A 42 -2.44 3.84 5.57
C LYS A 42 -3.10 3.16 4.40
N GLN A 43 -4.02 3.86 3.75
CA GLN A 43 -4.63 3.39 2.52
C GLN A 43 -4.15 4.21 1.34
N TYR A 44 -3.95 3.52 0.25
CA TYR A 44 -3.54 4.08 -1.02
C TYR A 44 -4.54 3.68 -2.10
N ARG A 45 -4.55 4.46 -3.17
CA ARG A 45 -5.14 4.07 -4.46
C ARG A 45 -4.04 3.99 -5.48
N ALA A 46 -4.10 2.97 -6.31
CA ALA A 46 -3.15 2.75 -7.39
C ALA A 46 -3.92 2.42 -8.67
N LEU A 47 -3.59 3.12 -9.76
CA LEU A 47 -4.09 2.78 -11.08
C LEU A 47 -3.10 1.81 -11.71
N LEU A 48 -3.56 0.59 -12.01
CA LEU A 48 -2.75 -0.51 -12.51
C LEU A 48 -2.93 -0.69 -14.02
N ALA A 49 -1.90 -1.12 -14.71
CA ALA A 49 -2.01 -1.61 -16.08
C ALA A 49 -2.59 -3.03 -16.07
N GLY A 50 -3.66 -3.24 -16.80
CA GLY A 50 -4.39 -4.49 -16.88
C GLY A 50 -5.49 -4.65 -15.82
N GLY A 51 -6.43 -5.53 -16.10
CA GLY A 51 -7.47 -5.98 -15.18
C GLY A 51 -7.02 -7.14 -14.28
N PRO A 52 -7.87 -7.60 -13.35
CA PRO A 52 -7.59 -8.78 -12.56
C PRO A 52 -7.35 -10.02 -13.42
N ASP A 53 -6.40 -10.86 -13.00
CA ASP A 53 -6.05 -12.13 -13.65
C ASP A 53 -5.64 -13.20 -12.61
N GLU A 54 -5.13 -14.36 -13.07
CA GLU A 54 -4.66 -15.45 -12.19
C GLU A 54 -3.49 -15.02 -11.28
N LYS A 55 -2.68 -14.02 -11.69
CA LYS A 55 -1.54 -13.53 -10.90
C LYS A 55 -1.90 -12.41 -9.96
N LEU A 56 -2.99 -11.72 -10.26
CA LEU A 56 -3.55 -10.64 -9.46
C LEU A 56 -5.07 -10.76 -9.47
N PRO A 57 -5.67 -11.63 -8.62
CA PRO A 57 -7.11 -11.71 -8.42
C PRO A 57 -7.73 -10.35 -8.06
N ALA A 58 -9.06 -10.27 -8.07
CA ALA A 58 -9.76 -9.01 -7.75
C ALA A 58 -9.49 -8.49 -6.32
N GLU A 59 -9.09 -9.36 -5.42
CA GLU A 59 -8.67 -8.99 -4.06
C GLU A 59 -7.66 -10.00 -3.51
N GLY A 60 -6.87 -9.59 -2.54
CA GLY A 60 -5.92 -10.49 -1.90
C GLY A 60 -4.87 -9.78 -1.04
N VAL A 61 -4.00 -10.60 -0.48
CA VAL A 61 -2.83 -10.16 0.30
C VAL A 61 -1.56 -10.46 -0.47
N LEU A 62 -0.74 -9.44 -0.70
CA LEU A 62 0.58 -9.60 -1.31
C LEU A 62 1.65 -9.64 -0.23
N ARG A 63 2.35 -10.76 -0.14
CA ARG A 63 3.47 -10.95 0.78
C ARG A 63 4.72 -11.28 -0.02
N ASP A 64 5.75 -10.43 0.10
CA ASP A 64 7.01 -10.57 -0.61
C ASP A 64 8.19 -10.22 0.29
N TYR A 65 9.37 -10.76 -0.04
CA TYR A 65 10.64 -10.30 0.51
C TYR A 65 11.26 -9.28 -0.45
N LEU A 66 11.54 -8.07 0.05
CA LEU A 66 12.05 -6.97 -0.77
C LEU A 66 13.49 -6.61 -0.39
N PHE A 67 14.34 -6.53 -1.41
CA PHE A 67 15.71 -6.05 -1.31
C PHE A 67 15.83 -4.66 -1.94
N LYS A 68 16.33 -3.68 -1.18
CA LYS A 68 16.63 -2.35 -1.69
C LYS A 68 18.08 -2.26 -2.15
N ASP A 69 18.28 -2.12 -3.44
CA ASP A 69 19.58 -1.77 -4.03
C ASP A 69 19.72 -0.23 -4.02
N SER A 70 20.48 0.29 -3.06
CA SER A 70 20.69 1.74 -2.91
C SER A 70 21.53 2.32 -4.06
N ARG A 71 22.42 1.53 -4.68
CA ARG A 71 23.24 1.98 -5.81
C ARG A 71 22.39 2.19 -7.07
N LYS A 72 21.45 1.27 -7.31
CA LYS A 72 20.50 1.37 -8.44
C LYS A 72 19.28 2.22 -8.12
N GLY A 73 19.11 2.64 -6.84
CA GLY A 73 17.90 3.32 -6.38
C GLY A 73 16.61 2.51 -6.61
N ARG A 74 16.68 1.19 -6.65
CA ARG A 74 15.60 0.28 -7.04
C ARG A 74 15.37 -0.79 -5.98
N VAL A 75 14.15 -1.30 -5.91
CA VAL A 75 13.76 -2.40 -5.04
C VAL A 75 13.43 -3.62 -5.90
N PHE A 76 13.80 -4.79 -5.43
CA PHE A 76 13.57 -6.06 -6.12
C PHE A 76 12.89 -7.05 -5.17
N PRO A 77 11.91 -7.83 -5.64
CA PRO A 77 11.45 -9.00 -4.92
C PRO A 77 12.54 -10.08 -4.97
N VAL A 78 12.69 -10.80 -3.87
CA VAL A 78 13.64 -11.91 -3.74
C VAL A 78 12.94 -13.11 -3.09
N SER A 79 13.42 -14.31 -3.39
CA SER A 79 12.77 -15.56 -2.93
C SER A 79 13.04 -15.92 -1.48
N ARG A 80 14.09 -15.35 -0.86
CA ARG A 80 14.54 -15.75 0.47
C ARG A 80 14.91 -14.56 1.35
N PRO A 81 14.62 -14.61 2.66
CA PRO A 81 15.14 -13.62 3.61
C PRO A 81 16.67 -13.74 3.72
N ARG A 82 17.35 -12.60 3.78
CA ARG A 82 18.78 -12.45 4.01
C ARG A 82 19.09 -11.06 4.55
N LYS A 83 20.33 -10.77 4.91
CA LYS A 83 20.74 -9.43 5.36
C LYS A 83 20.33 -8.36 4.34
N GLY A 84 19.65 -7.31 4.80
CA GLY A 84 19.17 -6.20 3.97
C GLY A 84 17.83 -6.45 3.26
N VAL A 85 17.28 -7.65 3.33
CA VAL A 85 15.94 -7.99 2.84
C VAL A 85 14.91 -7.73 3.94
N LYS A 86 13.74 -7.22 3.57
CA LYS A 86 12.63 -6.97 4.48
C LYS A 86 11.34 -7.55 3.92
N GLU A 87 10.56 -8.17 4.79
CA GLU A 87 9.21 -8.59 4.44
C GLU A 87 8.32 -7.37 4.16
N ALA A 88 7.47 -7.50 3.16
CA ALA A 88 6.51 -6.49 2.71
C ALA A 88 5.15 -7.13 2.56
N VAL A 89 4.15 -6.59 3.27
CA VAL A 89 2.77 -7.09 3.26
C VAL A 89 1.82 -5.94 2.98
N LEU A 90 0.96 -6.12 2.01
CA LEU A 90 -0.18 -5.25 1.73
C LEU A 90 -1.41 -6.10 1.41
N GLU A 91 -2.56 -5.54 1.67
CA GLU A 91 -3.86 -6.02 1.21
C GLU A 91 -4.36 -5.10 0.11
N TYR A 92 -5.10 -5.65 -0.87
CA TYR A 92 -5.68 -4.86 -1.93
C TYR A 92 -7.03 -5.41 -2.37
N ARG A 93 -7.86 -4.53 -2.93
CA ARG A 93 -9.09 -4.85 -3.65
C ARG A 93 -9.15 -4.01 -4.91
N ILE A 94 -9.48 -4.62 -6.04
CA ILE A 94 -9.81 -3.91 -7.27
C ILE A 94 -11.22 -3.35 -7.13
N SER A 95 -11.34 -2.04 -7.07
CA SER A 95 -12.61 -1.32 -6.86
C SER A 95 -13.29 -0.91 -8.17
N ALA A 96 -12.52 -0.83 -9.26
CA ALA A 96 -13.05 -0.59 -10.60
C ALA A 96 -12.07 -1.11 -11.66
N SER A 97 -12.58 -1.41 -12.85
CA SER A 97 -11.77 -1.83 -14.00
C SER A 97 -12.31 -1.22 -15.28
N ALA A 98 -11.42 -0.91 -16.21
CA ALA A 98 -11.79 -0.50 -17.54
C ALA A 98 -12.56 -1.63 -18.25
N PRO A 99 -13.63 -1.32 -19.03
CA PRO A 99 -14.43 -2.34 -19.71
C PRO A 99 -13.62 -3.23 -20.68
N ASP A 100 -12.54 -2.70 -21.23
CA ASP A 100 -11.62 -3.39 -22.14
C ASP A 100 -10.50 -4.18 -21.41
N GLY A 101 -10.49 -4.17 -20.07
CA GLY A 101 -9.48 -4.82 -19.26
C GLY A 101 -8.09 -4.17 -19.31
N SER A 102 -7.95 -2.98 -19.90
CA SER A 102 -6.66 -2.30 -20.05
C SER A 102 -6.10 -1.71 -18.76
N ALA A 103 -6.97 -1.47 -17.77
CA ALA A 103 -6.61 -0.85 -16.51
C ALA A 103 -7.52 -1.26 -15.36
N SER A 104 -7.05 -1.09 -14.13
CA SER A 104 -7.86 -1.28 -12.93
C SER A 104 -7.44 -0.34 -11.80
N LEU A 105 -8.40 0.04 -10.97
CA LEU A 105 -8.20 0.84 -9.77
C LEU A 105 -8.13 -0.10 -8.57
N ALA A 106 -7.01 -0.09 -7.87
CA ALA A 106 -6.81 -0.85 -6.65
C ALA A 106 -6.86 0.07 -5.43
N ASP A 107 -7.71 -0.25 -4.47
CA ASP A 107 -7.60 0.24 -3.10
C ASP A 107 -6.62 -0.67 -2.33
N VAL A 108 -5.65 -0.06 -1.65
CA VAL A 108 -4.51 -0.77 -1.05
C VAL A 108 -4.35 -0.36 0.41
N THR A 109 -4.33 -1.33 1.31
CA THR A 109 -4.00 -1.15 2.72
C THR A 109 -2.58 -1.63 2.99
N LEU A 110 -1.70 -0.75 3.48
CA LEU A 110 -0.33 -1.11 3.81
C LEU A 110 -0.21 -1.62 5.24
N HIS A 111 0.13 -2.90 5.39
CA HIS A 111 0.51 -3.50 6.68
C HIS A 111 1.97 -3.18 7.01
N THR A 112 2.85 -3.09 6.01
CA THR A 112 4.24 -2.63 6.13
C THR A 112 4.48 -1.42 5.25
N GLY A 113 5.54 -0.63 5.52
CA GLY A 113 5.87 0.56 4.74
C GLY A 113 7.30 0.48 4.17
N ARG A 114 7.54 -0.37 3.16
CA ARG A 114 8.86 -0.51 2.53
C ARG A 114 9.01 0.45 1.36
N THR A 115 10.24 0.85 1.06
CA THR A 115 10.55 1.68 -0.12
C THR A 115 9.93 1.06 -1.38
N HIS A 116 9.18 1.84 -2.14
CA HIS A 116 8.49 1.43 -3.38
C HIS A 116 7.62 0.17 -3.27
N GLN A 117 7.14 -0.15 -2.08
CA GLN A 117 6.45 -1.41 -1.80
C GLN A 117 5.31 -1.69 -2.78
N ILE A 118 4.31 -0.82 -2.85
CA ILE A 118 3.15 -0.97 -3.75
C ILE A 118 3.62 -1.15 -5.20
N ARG A 119 4.51 -0.29 -5.65
CA ARG A 119 5.03 -0.27 -7.02
C ARG A 119 5.66 -1.60 -7.43
N VAL A 120 6.54 -2.15 -6.58
CA VAL A 120 7.27 -3.39 -6.91
C VAL A 120 6.39 -4.63 -6.74
N GLN A 121 5.49 -4.67 -5.77
CA GLN A 121 4.63 -5.82 -5.54
C GLN A 121 3.62 -6.02 -6.68
N PHE A 122 2.99 -4.96 -7.19
CA PHE A 122 2.13 -5.07 -8.36
C PHE A 122 2.93 -5.34 -9.65
N ALA A 123 4.05 -4.66 -9.84
CA ALA A 123 4.88 -4.87 -11.04
C ALA A 123 5.44 -6.30 -11.14
N SER A 124 5.78 -6.95 -10.01
CA SER A 124 6.24 -8.35 -9.99
C SER A 124 5.16 -9.34 -10.43
N ARG A 125 3.90 -8.93 -10.39
CA ARG A 125 2.73 -9.69 -10.85
C ARG A 125 2.28 -9.29 -12.25
N ARG A 126 3.08 -8.47 -12.97
CA ARG A 126 2.84 -7.94 -14.31
C ARG A 126 1.75 -6.86 -14.41
N HIS A 127 1.38 -6.27 -13.28
CA HIS A 127 0.43 -5.15 -13.19
C HIS A 127 1.15 -3.88 -12.67
N PRO A 128 2.12 -3.30 -13.42
CA PRO A 128 2.78 -2.08 -12.99
C PRO A 128 1.79 -0.92 -12.89
N LEU A 129 2.05 0.03 -12.00
CA LEU A 129 1.26 1.25 -11.90
C LEU A 129 1.40 2.07 -13.19
N TRP A 130 0.34 2.75 -13.58
CA TRP A 130 0.40 3.73 -14.67
C TRP A 130 1.49 4.77 -14.40
N GLY A 131 2.23 5.15 -15.44
CA GLY A 131 3.33 6.11 -15.35
C GLY A 131 4.60 5.56 -14.69
N ASP A 132 4.60 4.33 -14.15
CA ASP A 132 5.75 3.79 -13.45
C ASP A 132 6.75 3.09 -14.39
N GLY A 133 7.41 3.86 -15.24
CA GLY A 133 8.43 3.35 -16.16
C GLY A 133 9.59 2.64 -15.45
N LYS A 134 9.90 3.00 -14.20
CA LYS A 134 10.93 2.34 -13.39
C LYS A 134 10.62 0.87 -13.12
N TYR A 135 9.35 0.54 -12.97
CA TYR A 135 8.88 -0.83 -12.70
C TYR A 135 8.12 -1.44 -13.88
N GLY A 136 8.32 -0.93 -15.10
CA GLY A 136 7.93 -1.61 -16.33
C GLY A 136 6.60 -1.16 -16.92
N SER A 137 6.00 -0.08 -16.43
CA SER A 137 4.87 0.53 -17.13
C SER A 137 5.29 1.04 -18.52
N ARG A 138 4.49 0.73 -19.53
CA ARG A 138 4.62 1.28 -20.88
C ARG A 138 3.81 2.56 -21.07
N ILE A 139 2.94 2.88 -20.12
CA ILE A 139 2.11 4.07 -20.12
C ILE A 139 2.97 5.22 -19.62
N LYS A 140 3.05 6.30 -20.40
CA LYS A 140 3.80 7.51 -20.04
C LYS A 140 2.97 8.40 -19.13
N GLY A 141 3.62 9.17 -18.26
CA GLY A 141 2.99 10.12 -17.35
C GLY A 141 3.50 9.98 -15.92
N ASP A 142 2.84 10.65 -15.02
CA ASP A 142 3.12 10.56 -13.58
C ASP A 142 2.68 9.20 -13.01
N ILE A 143 3.34 8.78 -11.93
CA ILE A 143 2.99 7.53 -11.27
C ILE A 143 1.60 7.68 -10.61
N ALA A 144 0.64 6.90 -11.09
CA ALA A 144 -0.72 6.92 -10.58
C ALA A 144 -0.83 6.18 -9.23
N LEU A 145 -0.33 6.83 -8.18
CA LEU A 145 -0.34 6.36 -6.79
C LEU A 145 -0.73 7.50 -5.87
N GLN A 146 -1.83 7.34 -5.15
CA GLN A 146 -2.35 8.34 -4.20
C GLN A 146 -2.36 7.76 -2.78
N SER A 147 -1.88 8.53 -1.78
CA SER A 147 -2.22 8.28 -0.38
C SER A 147 -3.66 8.73 -0.15
N ALA A 148 -4.58 7.78 -0.10
CA ALA A 148 -6.02 8.04 -0.13
C ALA A 148 -6.62 8.24 1.26
N ARG A 149 -6.06 7.55 2.28
CA ARG A 149 -6.51 7.69 3.66
C ARG A 149 -5.34 7.54 4.63
N LEU A 150 -5.35 8.38 5.65
CA LEU A 150 -4.47 8.28 6.81
C LEU A 150 -5.31 8.39 8.07
N ARG A 151 -5.28 7.37 8.94
CA ARG A 151 -5.90 7.40 10.25
C ARG A 151 -4.86 7.11 11.32
N PHE A 152 -4.89 7.86 12.41
CA PHE A 152 -4.01 7.66 13.57
C PHE A 152 -4.59 8.35 14.81
N ILE A 153 -4.09 8.00 15.98
CA ILE A 153 -4.42 8.70 17.22
C ILE A 153 -3.40 9.83 17.42
N HIS A 154 -3.90 11.05 17.59
CA HIS A 154 -3.05 12.22 17.81
C HIS A 154 -2.25 12.05 19.11
N PRO A 155 -0.91 12.14 19.07
CA PRO A 155 -0.04 11.75 20.19
C PRO A 155 -0.23 12.58 21.46
N ASP A 156 -0.63 13.85 21.33
CA ASP A 156 -0.76 14.76 22.47
C ASP A 156 -2.20 14.86 22.97
N THR A 157 -3.20 14.75 22.09
CA THR A 157 -4.60 14.95 22.46
C THR A 157 -5.40 13.66 22.61
N GLY A 158 -4.86 12.53 22.16
CA GLY A 158 -5.56 11.24 22.15
C GLY A 158 -6.74 11.16 21.16
N LYS A 159 -7.00 12.21 20.39
CA LYS A 159 -8.11 12.23 19.42
C LYS A 159 -7.78 11.43 18.17
N GLU A 160 -8.77 10.72 17.64
CA GLU A 160 -8.65 10.09 16.33
C GLU A 160 -8.57 11.16 15.24
N MET A 161 -7.57 11.02 14.39
CA MET A 161 -7.37 11.82 13.17
C MET A 161 -7.62 10.92 11.97
N ASN A 162 -8.53 11.32 11.09
CA ASN A 162 -8.91 10.54 9.90
C ASN A 162 -9.01 11.46 8.70
N PHE A 163 -8.02 11.35 7.82
CA PHE A 163 -7.93 12.15 6.60
C PHE A 163 -8.24 11.27 5.40
N ARG A 164 -9.10 11.73 4.49
CA ARG A 164 -9.46 11.03 3.25
C ARG A 164 -9.39 11.98 2.07
N LEU A 165 -8.93 11.48 0.93
CA LEU A 165 -8.94 12.21 -0.34
C LEU A 165 -9.84 11.48 -1.35
N PRO A 166 -10.55 12.21 -2.20
CA PRO A 166 -11.29 11.61 -3.33
C PRO A 166 -10.31 11.00 -4.35
N VAL A 167 -10.82 10.19 -5.26
CA VAL A 167 -10.04 9.76 -6.44
C VAL A 167 -9.64 11.00 -7.24
N PRO A 168 -8.39 11.11 -7.71
CA PRO A 168 -7.96 12.24 -8.53
C PRO A 168 -8.82 12.37 -9.78
N GLY A 169 -9.34 13.57 -10.06
CA GLY A 169 -10.16 13.82 -11.25
C GLY A 169 -9.41 13.67 -12.58
N THR A 170 -8.08 13.53 -12.53
CA THR A 170 -7.24 13.24 -13.70
C THR A 170 -7.15 11.74 -14.01
N TRP A 171 -7.65 10.87 -13.14
CA TRP A 171 -7.70 9.42 -13.36
C TRP A 171 -8.99 9.06 -14.11
N PRO A 172 -8.97 7.98 -14.92
CA PRO A 172 -10.17 7.51 -15.59
C PRO A 172 -11.31 7.20 -14.60
N ALA A 173 -12.53 7.53 -14.99
CA ALA A 173 -13.74 7.11 -14.30
C ALA A 173 -14.40 6.00 -15.12
N TRP A 174 -14.66 4.85 -14.51
CA TRP A 174 -15.38 3.72 -15.09
C TRP A 174 -16.54 3.29 -14.18
#